data_6ddfdd607ec0a4fa659abe69073e2320
#
_entry.id   6ddfdd607ec0a4fa659abe69073e2320
#
_cell.length_a   1.000
_cell.length_b   1.000
_cell.length_c   1.000
_cell.angle_alpha   90.00
_cell.angle_beta   90.00
_cell.angle_gamma   90.00
#
_symmetry.space_group_name_H-M   'P 1'
#
loop_
_entity.id
_entity.type
_entity.pdbx_description
1 polymer ?
#
loop_
_entity_poly.entity_id
_entity_poly.type
_entity_poly.pdbx_seq_one_letter_code
_entity_poly.pdbx_strand_id
1 'polypeptide(L)'
;MNKIKNYRWHMIALVCFITVINYLDRTALGIAAPTIMETTGITKEQYSWIVSAFQLAYTLGQPIMGFFIDTVGLKLSFAICAAIWGLATMGHALTGTWSGLAFMRALMGFSEASAIPAGVKTASTWFPAKERGVATGVFNMGTSLGAMLAPPLIAWCIMFHSWQFAFIVSGSLALLAALFWFFCYKDPKDAKRLSDEERHYIESGQEQHLKTDKKEKTSIK
;
A
#
# COMPACT_ATOMS: atom_id res chain seq x y z
N MET A 1 -19.83 -5.37 23.84
CA MET A 1 -18.94 -5.82 22.74
C MET A 1 -17.70 -6.41 23.38
N ASN A 2 -17.33 -7.64 23.01
CA ASN A 2 -16.11 -8.27 23.54
C ASN A 2 -14.89 -7.44 23.10
N LYS A 3 -14.07 -7.01 24.07
CA LYS A 3 -12.78 -6.34 23.80
C LYS A 3 -11.80 -7.37 23.23
N ILE A 4 -11.03 -6.99 22.21
CA ILE A 4 -10.06 -7.85 21.53
C ILE A 4 -8.68 -7.56 22.13
N LYS A 5 -8.02 -8.60 22.59
CA LYS A 5 -6.64 -8.53 23.09
C LYS A 5 -5.67 -8.35 21.91
N ASN A 6 -4.68 -7.46 22.07
CA ASN A 6 -3.68 -7.18 21.05
C ASN A 6 -4.26 -6.61 19.73
N TYR A 7 -5.26 -5.74 19.83
CA TYR A 7 -5.96 -5.18 18.67
C TYR A 7 -5.02 -4.43 17.70
N ARG A 8 -3.95 -3.82 18.22
CA ARG A 8 -2.92 -3.14 17.41
C ARG A 8 -2.28 -4.06 16.36
N TRP A 9 -2.08 -5.34 16.70
CA TRP A 9 -1.48 -6.32 15.77
C TRP A 9 -2.42 -6.67 14.61
N HIS A 10 -3.73 -6.59 14.79
CA HIS A 10 -4.69 -6.75 13.70
C HIS A 10 -4.61 -5.59 12.71
N MET A 11 -4.35 -4.35 13.20
CA MET A 11 -4.22 -3.20 12.33
C MET A 11 -2.95 -3.25 11.48
N ILE A 12 -1.82 -3.68 12.05
CA ILE A 12 -0.59 -3.83 11.27
C ILE A 12 -0.62 -5.04 10.34
N ALA A 13 -1.31 -6.13 10.73
CA ALA A 13 -1.55 -7.27 9.86
C ALA A 13 -2.42 -6.90 8.65
N LEU A 14 -3.41 -6.01 8.84
CA LEU A 14 -4.20 -5.45 7.75
C LEU A 14 -3.32 -4.66 6.77
N VAL A 15 -2.41 -3.83 7.27
CA VAL A 15 -1.43 -3.12 6.42
C VAL A 15 -0.53 -4.11 5.69
N CYS A 16 -0.02 -5.13 6.38
CA CYS A 16 0.80 -6.19 5.77
C CYS A 16 0.04 -6.87 4.62
N PHE A 17 -1.20 -7.26 4.84
CA PHE A 17 -2.05 -7.88 3.82
C PHE A 17 -2.21 -7.00 2.58
N ILE A 18 -2.48 -5.70 2.77
CA ILE A 18 -2.61 -4.77 1.66
C ILE A 18 -1.26 -4.55 0.95
N THR A 19 -0.15 -4.56 1.70
CA THR A 19 1.20 -4.50 1.12
C THR A 19 1.50 -5.72 0.25
N VAL A 20 1.01 -6.91 0.62
CA VAL A 20 1.11 -8.12 -0.24
C VAL A 20 0.45 -7.86 -1.59
N ILE A 21 -0.79 -7.35 -1.60
CA ILE A 21 -1.53 -7.06 -2.84
C ILE A 21 -0.83 -5.96 -3.64
N ASN A 22 -0.36 -4.90 -2.98
CA ASN A 22 0.39 -3.82 -3.62
C ASN A 22 1.61 -4.33 -4.40
N TYR A 23 2.42 -5.19 -3.78
CA TYR A 23 3.60 -5.75 -4.43
C TYR A 23 3.28 -6.80 -5.50
N LEU A 24 2.16 -7.50 -5.37
CA LEU A 24 1.64 -8.37 -6.40
C LEU A 24 1.30 -7.57 -7.67
N ASP A 25 0.56 -6.47 -7.54
CA ASP A 25 0.20 -5.58 -8.64
C ASP A 25 1.43 -4.95 -9.31
N ARG A 26 2.38 -4.50 -8.48
CA ARG A 26 3.62 -3.86 -8.94
C ARG A 26 4.45 -4.78 -9.83
N THR A 27 4.56 -6.06 -9.46
CA THR A 27 5.39 -7.04 -10.18
C THR A 27 4.67 -7.64 -11.40
N ALA A 28 3.35 -7.52 -11.49
CA ALA A 28 2.54 -8.10 -12.57
C ALA A 28 3.01 -7.68 -13.98
N LEU A 29 3.36 -6.41 -14.19
CA LEU A 29 3.85 -5.94 -15.49
C LEU A 29 5.16 -6.62 -15.88
N GLY A 30 6.10 -6.78 -14.95
CA GLY A 30 7.39 -7.41 -15.23
C GLY A 30 7.23 -8.87 -15.66
N ILE A 31 6.30 -9.60 -15.03
CA ILE A 31 6.01 -10.99 -15.35
C ILE A 31 5.28 -11.09 -16.70
N ALA A 32 4.33 -10.19 -16.98
CA ALA A 32 3.58 -10.15 -18.21
C ALA A 32 4.35 -9.51 -19.38
N ALA A 33 5.49 -8.89 -19.16
CA ALA A 33 6.24 -8.11 -20.14
C ALA A 33 6.53 -8.86 -21.47
N PRO A 34 7.02 -10.11 -21.47
CA PRO A 34 7.28 -10.84 -22.72
C PRO A 34 6.00 -10.98 -23.56
N THR A 35 4.90 -11.40 -22.94
CA THR A 35 3.60 -11.60 -23.60
C THR A 35 3.01 -10.27 -24.09
N ILE A 36 3.14 -9.19 -23.31
CA ILE A 36 2.69 -7.85 -23.73
C ILE A 36 3.47 -7.39 -24.95
N MET A 37 4.79 -7.47 -24.94
CA MET A 37 5.62 -7.06 -26.08
C MET A 37 5.33 -7.88 -27.33
N GLU A 38 5.15 -9.19 -27.19
CA GLU A 38 4.83 -10.08 -28.30
C GLU A 38 3.46 -9.77 -28.93
N THR A 39 2.43 -9.56 -28.10
CA THR A 39 1.06 -9.38 -28.56
C THR A 39 0.75 -7.96 -29.03
N THR A 40 1.42 -6.95 -28.50
CA THR A 40 1.15 -5.53 -28.82
C THR A 40 2.19 -4.90 -29.74
N GLY A 41 3.34 -5.56 -29.97
CA GLY A 41 4.44 -5.02 -30.76
C GLY A 41 5.22 -3.91 -30.06
N ILE A 42 5.04 -3.71 -28.74
CA ILE A 42 5.77 -2.72 -27.96
C ILE A 42 7.26 -3.06 -27.92
N THR A 43 8.10 -2.09 -28.28
CA THR A 43 9.55 -2.24 -28.25
C THR A 43 10.10 -2.24 -26.83
N LYS A 44 11.33 -2.76 -26.64
CA LYS A 44 12.03 -2.72 -25.35
C LYS A 44 12.22 -1.29 -24.83
N GLU A 45 12.44 -0.34 -25.74
CA GLU A 45 12.58 1.08 -25.37
C GLU A 45 11.25 1.63 -24.84
N GLN A 46 10.15 1.40 -25.55
CA GLN A 46 8.80 1.80 -25.10
C GLN A 46 8.43 1.15 -23.76
N TYR A 47 8.78 -0.12 -23.57
CA TYR A 47 8.59 -0.80 -22.28
C TYR A 47 9.40 -0.12 -21.16
N SER A 48 10.63 0.30 -21.42
CA SER A 48 11.44 1.05 -20.45
C SER A 48 10.77 2.36 -20.05
N TRP A 49 10.14 3.06 -20.98
CA TRP A 49 9.35 4.26 -20.67
C TRP A 49 8.13 3.96 -19.80
N ILE A 50 7.45 2.84 -20.03
CA ILE A 50 6.30 2.40 -19.19
C ILE A 50 6.76 2.17 -17.75
N VAL A 51 7.89 1.48 -17.56
CA VAL A 51 8.46 1.24 -16.20
C VAL A 51 8.92 2.55 -15.55
N SER A 52 9.57 3.42 -16.32
CA SER A 52 10.05 4.72 -15.84
C SER A 52 8.90 5.66 -15.43
N ALA A 53 7.78 5.63 -16.14
CA ALA A 53 6.60 6.42 -15.82
C ALA A 53 6.05 6.08 -14.42
N PHE A 54 6.00 4.79 -14.06
CA PHE A 54 5.64 4.34 -12.73
C PHE A 54 6.62 4.89 -11.68
N GLN A 55 7.91 4.68 -11.89
CA GLN A 55 8.94 5.03 -10.90
C GLN A 55 8.97 6.54 -10.64
N LEU A 56 8.86 7.35 -11.69
CA LEU A 56 8.82 8.80 -11.58
C LEU A 56 7.58 9.27 -10.80
N ALA A 57 6.40 8.78 -11.20
CA ALA A 57 5.15 9.13 -10.55
C ALA A 57 5.13 8.69 -9.07
N TYR A 58 5.66 7.49 -8.76
CA TYR A 58 5.78 6.98 -7.42
C TYR A 58 6.70 7.84 -6.55
N THR A 59 7.88 8.21 -7.07
CA THR A 59 8.86 9.02 -6.32
C THR A 59 8.32 10.42 -6.01
N LEU A 60 7.72 11.07 -7.01
CA LEU A 60 7.10 12.39 -6.83
C LEU A 60 5.83 12.32 -5.97
N GLY A 61 5.12 11.21 -6.04
CA GLY A 61 3.90 10.97 -5.26
C GLY A 61 4.13 10.81 -3.77
N GLN A 62 5.26 10.25 -3.33
CA GLN A 62 5.48 9.93 -1.90
C GLN A 62 5.29 11.13 -0.94
N PRO A 63 5.94 12.28 -1.12
CA PRO A 63 5.74 13.42 -0.24
C PRO A 63 4.31 13.98 -0.33
N ILE A 64 3.71 13.96 -1.52
CA ILE A 64 2.33 14.43 -1.74
C ILE A 64 1.34 13.53 -1.01
N MET A 65 1.50 12.21 -1.10
CA MET A 65 0.64 11.26 -0.43
C MET A 65 0.83 11.26 1.09
N GLY A 66 2.04 11.52 1.59
CA GLY A 66 2.26 11.74 3.01
C GLY A 66 1.46 12.93 3.53
N PHE A 67 1.55 14.07 2.85
CA PHE A 67 0.76 15.26 3.18
C PHE A 67 -0.76 15.01 3.07
N PHE A 68 -1.20 14.30 2.03
CA PHE A 68 -2.62 13.95 1.84
C PHE A 68 -3.16 13.09 3.00
N ILE A 69 -2.37 12.09 3.45
CA ILE A 69 -2.72 11.25 4.61
C ILE A 69 -2.78 12.07 5.91
N ASP A 70 -1.89 13.05 6.08
CA ASP A 70 -1.86 13.88 7.29
C ASP A 70 -3.03 14.87 7.34
N THR A 71 -3.49 15.37 6.19
CA THR A 71 -4.56 16.38 6.11
C THR A 71 -5.96 15.76 6.10
N VAL A 72 -6.17 14.71 5.32
CA VAL A 72 -7.50 14.07 5.14
C VAL A 72 -7.77 12.97 6.17
N GLY A 73 -6.69 12.43 6.75
CA GLY A 73 -6.75 11.30 7.67
C GLY A 73 -6.48 9.96 6.97
N LEU A 74 -5.82 9.07 7.71
CA LEU A 74 -5.26 7.82 7.17
C LEU A 74 -6.31 6.90 6.56
N LYS A 75 -7.45 6.74 7.23
CA LYS A 75 -8.50 5.80 6.80
C LYS A 75 -9.01 6.09 5.40
N LEU A 76 -9.43 7.34 5.17
CA LEU A 76 -10.08 7.73 3.93
C LEU A 76 -9.08 7.92 2.80
N SER A 77 -7.98 8.63 3.06
CA SER A 77 -6.95 8.89 2.06
C SER A 77 -6.36 7.62 1.48
N PHE A 78 -6.01 6.66 2.33
CA PHE A 78 -5.45 5.39 1.87
C PHE A 78 -6.48 4.53 1.14
N ALA A 79 -7.76 4.51 1.57
CA ALA A 79 -8.83 3.82 0.85
C ALA A 79 -9.01 4.38 -0.57
N ILE A 80 -9.02 5.71 -0.72
CA ILE A 80 -9.12 6.38 -2.03
C ILE A 80 -7.92 6.01 -2.92
N CYS A 81 -6.70 6.13 -2.38
CA CYS A 81 -5.50 5.79 -3.11
C CYS A 81 -5.50 4.31 -3.54
N ALA A 82 -5.90 3.41 -2.64
CA ALA A 82 -6.00 1.98 -2.93
C ALA A 82 -7.04 1.68 -4.02
N ALA A 83 -8.17 2.36 -4.02
CA ALA A 83 -9.17 2.23 -5.07
C ALA A 83 -8.65 2.75 -6.43
N ILE A 84 -7.95 3.90 -6.44
CA ILE A 84 -7.38 4.47 -7.67
C ILE A 84 -6.33 3.54 -8.25
N TRP A 85 -5.40 2.98 -7.44
CA TRP A 85 -4.41 2.05 -7.98
C TRP A 85 -5.06 0.77 -8.50
N GLY A 86 -6.08 0.22 -7.81
CA GLY A 86 -6.80 -0.96 -8.28
C GLY A 86 -7.48 -0.72 -9.64
N LEU A 87 -8.13 0.44 -9.81
CA LEU A 87 -8.73 0.85 -11.09
C LEU A 87 -7.65 1.07 -12.17
N ALA A 88 -6.54 1.70 -11.82
CA ALA A 88 -5.42 1.90 -12.76
C ALA A 88 -4.80 0.55 -13.17
N THR A 89 -4.68 -0.41 -12.24
CA THR A 89 -4.23 -1.77 -12.55
C THR A 89 -5.19 -2.45 -13.54
N MET A 90 -6.49 -2.42 -13.29
CA MET A 90 -7.47 -2.95 -14.24
C MET A 90 -7.46 -2.21 -15.58
N GLY A 91 -7.20 -0.91 -15.56
CA GLY A 91 -7.09 -0.07 -16.74
C GLY A 91 -6.01 -0.51 -17.73
N HIS A 92 -4.95 -1.21 -17.27
CA HIS A 92 -3.96 -1.80 -18.17
C HIS A 92 -4.58 -2.78 -19.16
N ALA A 93 -5.62 -3.50 -18.75
CA ALA A 93 -6.32 -4.44 -19.62
C ALA A 93 -7.07 -3.78 -20.78
N LEU A 94 -7.38 -2.48 -20.66
CA LEU A 94 -8.12 -1.71 -21.66
C LEU A 94 -7.22 -1.01 -22.69
N THR A 95 -5.89 -1.07 -22.50
CA THR A 95 -4.92 -0.36 -23.34
C THR A 95 -4.02 -1.35 -24.07
N GLY A 96 -3.86 -1.16 -25.39
CA GLY A 96 -2.91 -1.91 -26.21
C GLY A 96 -1.74 -1.06 -26.72
N THR A 97 -1.67 0.21 -26.31
CA THR A 97 -0.61 1.15 -26.73
C THR A 97 0.39 1.40 -25.61
N TRP A 98 1.64 1.62 -25.97
CA TRP A 98 2.68 1.92 -24.98
C TRP A 98 2.38 3.17 -24.15
N SER A 99 1.81 4.21 -24.77
CA SER A 99 1.44 5.45 -24.08
C SER A 99 0.26 5.25 -23.12
N GLY A 100 -0.72 4.44 -23.48
CA GLY A 100 -1.82 4.06 -22.61
C GLY A 100 -1.34 3.26 -21.38
N LEU A 101 -0.47 2.29 -21.60
CA LEU A 101 0.16 1.53 -20.51
C LEU A 101 1.03 2.43 -19.62
N ALA A 102 1.81 3.38 -20.19
CA ALA A 102 2.60 4.32 -19.44
C ALA A 102 1.74 5.25 -18.58
N PHE A 103 0.61 5.71 -19.12
CA PHE A 103 -0.35 6.53 -18.36
C PHE A 103 -0.95 5.75 -17.17
N MET A 104 -1.41 4.52 -17.40
CA MET A 104 -1.93 3.67 -16.33
C MET A 104 -0.87 3.35 -15.28
N ARG A 105 0.37 3.15 -15.70
CA ARG A 105 1.52 2.96 -14.78
C ARG A 105 1.83 4.21 -13.97
N ALA A 106 1.77 5.39 -14.57
CA ALA A 106 1.97 6.65 -13.83
C ALA A 106 0.85 6.86 -12.79
N LEU A 107 -0.40 6.64 -13.18
CA LEU A 107 -1.55 6.76 -12.26
C LEU A 107 -1.46 5.74 -11.11
N MET A 108 -1.12 4.49 -11.42
CA MET A 108 -0.88 3.45 -10.46
C MET A 108 0.27 3.83 -9.50
N GLY A 109 1.43 4.22 -10.03
CA GLY A 109 2.59 4.59 -9.23
C GLY A 109 2.32 5.77 -8.30
N PHE A 110 1.63 6.81 -8.80
CA PHE A 110 1.25 7.97 -7.99
C PHE A 110 0.35 7.58 -6.81
N SER A 111 -0.67 6.76 -7.05
CA SER A 111 -1.59 6.33 -5.99
C SER A 111 -0.96 5.31 -5.02
N GLU A 112 -0.13 4.39 -5.51
CA GLU A 112 0.63 3.43 -4.67
C GLU A 112 1.67 4.11 -3.77
N ALA A 113 2.12 5.31 -4.10
CA ALA A 113 3.03 6.09 -3.27
C ALA A 113 2.49 6.36 -1.86
N SER A 114 1.17 6.18 -1.65
CA SER A 114 0.52 6.28 -0.34
C SER A 114 0.81 5.09 0.60
N ALA A 115 1.24 3.94 0.08
CA ALA A 115 1.33 2.69 0.84
C ALA A 115 2.37 2.75 1.98
N ILE A 116 3.58 3.27 1.70
CA ILE A 116 4.62 3.41 2.73
C ILE A 116 4.23 4.44 3.80
N PRO A 117 3.83 5.69 3.46
CA PRO A 117 3.33 6.64 4.44
C PRO A 117 2.18 6.09 5.30
N ALA A 118 1.23 5.37 4.69
CA ALA A 118 0.12 4.75 5.42
C ALA A 118 0.59 3.68 6.42
N GLY A 119 1.54 2.82 6.02
CA GLY A 119 2.14 1.82 6.91
C GLY A 119 2.86 2.44 8.09
N VAL A 120 3.72 3.44 7.83
CA VAL A 120 4.44 4.18 8.87
C VAL A 120 3.47 4.92 9.79
N LYS A 121 2.44 5.57 9.25
CA LYS A 121 1.41 6.25 10.04
C LYS A 121 0.63 5.28 10.92
N THR A 122 0.27 4.10 10.39
CA THR A 122 -0.38 3.04 11.18
C THR A 122 0.52 2.58 12.33
N ALA A 123 1.79 2.29 12.05
CA ALA A 123 2.75 1.88 13.07
C ALA A 123 2.94 2.97 14.14
N SER A 124 3.07 4.23 13.75
CA SER A 124 3.24 5.34 14.70
C SER A 124 1.99 5.61 15.54
N THR A 125 0.79 5.37 15.00
CA THR A 125 -0.48 5.63 15.67
C THR A 125 -0.89 4.49 16.60
N TRP A 126 -0.62 3.24 16.22
CA TRP A 126 -1.07 2.05 16.94
C TRP A 126 -0.02 1.46 17.89
N PHE A 127 1.25 1.84 17.76
CA PHE A 127 2.33 1.24 18.55
C PHE A 127 3.09 2.29 19.36
N PRO A 128 3.46 1.94 20.62
CA PRO A 128 4.41 2.75 21.38
C PRO A 128 5.77 2.80 20.68
N ALA A 129 6.55 3.84 20.93
CA ALA A 129 7.83 4.08 20.25
C ALA A 129 8.78 2.87 20.25
N LYS A 130 8.81 2.10 21.33
CA LYS A 130 9.65 0.90 21.46
C LYS A 130 9.29 -0.25 20.51
N GLU A 131 8.04 -0.34 20.08
CA GLU A 131 7.53 -1.44 19.22
C GLU A 131 7.38 -1.04 17.74
N ARG A 132 7.54 0.24 17.39
CA ARG A 132 7.34 0.74 16.01
C ARG A 132 8.25 0.06 14.99
N GLY A 133 9.50 -0.23 15.38
CA GLY A 133 10.43 -0.94 14.50
C GLY A 133 9.93 -2.34 14.13
N VAL A 134 9.41 -3.09 15.11
CA VAL A 134 8.83 -4.42 14.88
C VAL A 134 7.57 -4.32 14.02
N ALA A 135 6.67 -3.38 14.33
CA ALA A 135 5.47 -3.14 13.53
C ALA A 135 5.79 -2.81 12.06
N THR A 136 6.80 -1.95 11.85
CA THR A 136 7.30 -1.62 10.51
C THR A 136 7.88 -2.85 9.80
N GLY A 137 8.63 -3.69 10.50
CA GLY A 137 9.13 -4.96 9.98
C GLY A 137 8.00 -5.89 9.54
N VAL A 138 6.94 -5.99 10.35
CA VAL A 138 5.78 -6.85 10.03
C VAL A 138 5.07 -6.40 8.76
N PHE A 139 4.76 -5.12 8.60
CA PHE A 139 4.09 -4.72 7.36
C PHE A 139 5.01 -4.81 6.14
N ASN A 140 6.31 -4.57 6.29
CA ASN A 140 7.28 -4.74 5.20
C ASN A 140 7.47 -6.20 4.77
N MET A 141 7.21 -7.20 5.62
CA MET A 141 7.16 -8.61 5.18
C MET A 141 6.18 -8.82 4.03
N GLY A 142 5.11 -8.02 3.98
CA GLY A 142 4.14 -8.03 2.87
C GLY A 142 4.78 -7.81 1.51
N THR A 143 5.86 -7.03 1.41
CA THR A 143 6.57 -6.78 0.15
C THR A 143 7.16 -8.07 -0.43
N SER A 144 7.85 -8.84 0.41
CA SER A 144 8.47 -10.11 0.00
C SER A 144 7.42 -11.17 -0.31
N LEU A 145 6.36 -11.26 0.51
CA LEU A 145 5.26 -12.19 0.28
C LEU A 145 4.52 -11.86 -1.02
N GLY A 146 4.24 -10.59 -1.29
CA GLY A 146 3.61 -10.16 -2.54
C GLY A 146 4.47 -10.47 -3.77
N ALA A 147 5.75 -10.17 -3.71
CA ALA A 147 6.70 -10.48 -4.79
C ALA A 147 6.84 -11.99 -5.04
N MET A 148 6.73 -12.81 -4.00
CA MET A 148 6.77 -14.27 -4.10
C MET A 148 5.49 -14.86 -4.69
N LEU A 149 4.32 -14.31 -4.32
CA LEU A 149 3.02 -14.81 -4.77
C LEU A 149 2.65 -14.34 -6.18
N ALA A 150 3.21 -13.23 -6.64
CA ALA A 150 2.89 -12.68 -7.95
C ALA A 150 3.25 -13.59 -9.12
N PRO A 151 4.46 -14.20 -9.24
CA PRO A 151 4.80 -15.02 -10.38
C PRO A 151 3.84 -16.19 -10.63
N PRO A 152 3.49 -17.05 -9.65
CA PRO A 152 2.57 -18.15 -9.90
C PRO A 152 1.16 -17.67 -10.27
N LEU A 153 0.65 -16.60 -9.63
CA LEU A 153 -0.68 -16.08 -9.94
C LEU A 153 -0.75 -15.48 -11.34
N ILE A 154 0.18 -14.60 -11.67
CA ILE A 154 0.20 -13.89 -12.95
C ILE A 154 0.48 -14.87 -14.09
N ALA A 155 1.42 -15.81 -13.92
CA ALA A 155 1.69 -16.85 -14.90
C ALA A 155 0.46 -17.73 -15.13
N TRP A 156 -0.24 -18.12 -14.08
CA TRP A 156 -1.49 -18.87 -14.20
C TRP A 156 -2.55 -18.09 -15.03
N CYS A 157 -2.76 -16.81 -14.73
CA CYS A 157 -3.68 -15.97 -15.49
C CYS A 157 -3.32 -15.89 -16.97
N ILE A 158 -2.03 -15.73 -17.29
CA ILE A 158 -1.54 -15.63 -18.67
C ILE A 158 -1.69 -16.97 -19.41
N MET A 159 -1.34 -18.06 -18.77
CA MET A 159 -1.39 -19.40 -19.39
C MET A 159 -2.82 -19.86 -19.72
N PHE A 160 -3.79 -19.59 -18.86
CA PHE A 160 -5.16 -20.07 -19.02
C PHE A 160 -6.09 -19.06 -19.68
N HIS A 161 -5.72 -17.79 -19.73
CA HIS A 161 -6.55 -16.71 -20.29
C HIS A 161 -5.71 -15.73 -21.13
N SER A 162 -5.23 -14.62 -20.50
CA SER A 162 -4.47 -13.59 -21.19
C SER A 162 -3.73 -12.70 -20.19
N TRP A 163 -2.80 -11.86 -20.68
CA TRP A 163 -2.15 -10.88 -19.84
C TRP A 163 -3.13 -9.81 -19.32
N GLN A 164 -4.16 -9.44 -20.09
CA GLN A 164 -5.21 -8.51 -19.67
C GLN A 164 -5.97 -9.08 -18.47
N PHE A 165 -6.30 -10.38 -18.51
CA PHE A 165 -6.98 -11.03 -17.39
C PHE A 165 -6.16 -10.98 -16.11
N ALA A 166 -4.84 -11.09 -16.17
CA ALA A 166 -3.97 -10.95 -15.01
C ALA A 166 -4.13 -9.58 -14.34
N PHE A 167 -4.21 -8.50 -15.12
CA PHE A 167 -4.42 -7.15 -14.58
C PHE A 167 -5.84 -6.94 -14.04
N ILE A 168 -6.85 -7.57 -14.64
CA ILE A 168 -8.22 -7.54 -14.10
C ILE A 168 -8.27 -8.24 -12.75
N VAL A 169 -7.67 -9.42 -12.63
CA VAL A 169 -7.65 -10.19 -11.37
C VAL A 169 -6.88 -9.43 -10.29
N SER A 170 -5.67 -8.97 -10.58
CA SER A 170 -4.85 -8.27 -9.57
C SER A 170 -5.48 -6.94 -9.16
N GLY A 171 -5.97 -6.13 -10.09
CA GLY A 171 -6.67 -4.88 -9.77
C GLY A 171 -7.98 -5.08 -9.01
N SER A 172 -8.70 -6.19 -9.28
CA SER A 172 -9.89 -6.56 -8.49
C SER A 172 -9.52 -6.90 -7.05
N LEU A 173 -8.41 -7.60 -6.82
CA LEU A 173 -7.89 -7.86 -5.48
C LEU A 173 -7.53 -6.56 -4.76
N ALA A 174 -6.95 -5.59 -5.45
CA ALA A 174 -6.64 -4.27 -4.90
C ALA A 174 -7.91 -3.50 -4.51
N LEU A 175 -8.96 -3.52 -5.33
CA LEU A 175 -10.25 -2.92 -5.00
C LEU A 175 -10.91 -3.58 -3.79
N LEU A 176 -10.89 -4.90 -3.72
CA LEU A 176 -11.37 -5.64 -2.55
C LEU A 176 -10.56 -5.30 -1.29
N ALA A 177 -9.24 -5.15 -1.41
CA ALA A 177 -8.39 -4.72 -0.31
C ALA A 177 -8.69 -3.28 0.13
N ALA A 178 -8.98 -2.36 -0.80
CA ALA A 178 -9.41 -0.99 -0.48
C ALA A 178 -10.73 -0.97 0.31
N LEU A 179 -11.71 -1.77 -0.10
CA LEU A 179 -12.97 -1.93 0.63
C LEU A 179 -12.74 -2.56 2.01
N PHE A 180 -11.93 -3.61 2.07
CA PHE A 180 -11.60 -4.28 3.34
C PHE A 180 -10.91 -3.31 4.31
N TRP A 181 -9.95 -2.50 3.81
CA TRP A 181 -9.35 -1.43 4.59
C TRP A 181 -10.39 -0.44 5.11
N PHE A 182 -11.24 0.06 4.24
CA PHE A 182 -12.23 1.08 4.61
C PHE A 182 -13.18 0.61 5.73
N PHE A 183 -13.58 -0.65 5.71
CA PHE A 183 -14.48 -1.20 6.74
C PHE A 183 -13.75 -1.65 8.00
N CYS A 184 -12.54 -2.22 7.86
CA CYS A 184 -11.81 -2.83 8.98
C CYS A 184 -10.91 -1.85 9.73
N TYR A 185 -10.27 -0.90 9.03
CA TYR A 185 -9.40 0.06 9.68
C TYR A 185 -10.19 1.03 10.57
N LYS A 186 -9.68 1.24 11.79
CA LYS A 186 -10.17 2.22 12.75
C LYS A 186 -8.99 2.96 13.35
N ASP A 187 -9.16 4.23 13.66
CA ASP A 187 -8.18 4.92 14.50
C ASP A 187 -8.31 4.47 15.96
N PRO A 188 -7.24 4.51 16.78
CA PRO A 188 -7.32 4.10 18.19
C PRO A 188 -8.42 4.80 18.96
N LYS A 189 -8.71 6.06 18.63
CA LYS A 189 -9.79 6.86 19.26
C LYS A 189 -11.18 6.29 19.01
N ASP A 190 -11.39 5.72 17.81
CA ASP A 190 -12.70 5.23 17.35
C ASP A 190 -12.84 3.71 17.53
N ALA A 191 -11.79 3.04 17.96
CA ALA A 191 -11.73 1.59 18.10
C ALA A 191 -12.45 1.13 19.39
N LYS A 192 -13.77 0.92 19.31
CA LYS A 192 -14.61 0.46 20.43
C LYS A 192 -14.23 -0.93 20.97
N ARG A 193 -13.50 -1.75 20.18
CA ARG A 193 -13.03 -3.09 20.56
C ARG A 193 -11.66 -3.08 21.24
N LEU A 194 -10.97 -1.94 21.24
CA LEU A 194 -9.68 -1.76 21.92
C LEU A 194 -9.89 -1.83 23.43
N SER A 195 -9.07 -2.61 24.14
CA SER A 195 -9.12 -2.67 25.61
C SER A 195 -8.55 -1.38 26.22
N ASP A 196 -9.04 -1.01 27.42
CA ASP A 196 -8.56 0.20 28.09
C ASP A 196 -7.11 0.08 28.50
N GLU A 197 -6.67 -1.14 28.85
CA GLU A 197 -5.27 -1.46 29.16
C GLU A 197 -4.36 -1.24 27.93
N GLU A 198 -4.77 -1.74 26.76
CA GLU A 198 -4.01 -1.58 25.53
C GLU A 198 -4.01 -0.13 25.04
N ARG A 199 -5.12 0.59 25.21
CA ARG A 199 -5.21 2.02 24.93
C ARG A 199 -4.20 2.80 25.80
N HIS A 200 -4.21 2.55 27.10
CA HIS A 200 -3.27 3.18 28.02
C HIS A 200 -1.82 2.84 27.67
N TYR A 201 -1.53 1.61 27.31
CA TYR A 201 -0.21 1.17 26.86
C TYR A 201 0.29 1.94 25.62
N ILE A 202 -0.58 2.12 24.61
CA ILE A 202 -0.27 2.88 23.41
C ILE A 202 -0.02 4.35 23.76
N GLU A 203 -0.93 4.98 24.50
CA GLU A 203 -0.88 6.40 24.84
C GLU A 203 0.31 6.75 25.75
N SER A 204 0.59 5.93 26.76
CA SER A 204 1.72 6.14 27.66
C SER A 204 3.07 6.05 26.93
N GLY A 205 3.20 5.13 25.97
CA GLY A 205 4.40 5.01 25.15
C GLY A 205 4.61 6.18 24.19
N GLN A 206 3.53 6.80 23.71
CA GLN A 206 3.59 8.01 22.88
C GLN A 206 3.88 9.27 23.69
N GLU A 207 3.25 9.43 24.86
CA GLU A 207 3.46 10.58 25.73
C GLU A 207 4.89 10.69 26.24
N GLN A 208 5.55 9.59 26.57
CA GLN A 208 6.96 9.58 26.97
C GLN A 208 7.87 10.14 25.87
N HIS A 209 7.60 9.81 24.60
CA HIS A 209 8.35 10.34 23.47
C HIS A 209 8.13 11.84 23.29
N LEU A 210 6.89 12.31 23.35
CA LEU A 210 6.55 13.73 23.24
C LEU A 210 7.12 14.58 24.39
N LYS A 211 7.22 14.04 25.60
CA LYS A 211 7.84 14.70 26.75
C LYS A 211 9.36 14.83 26.60
N THR A 212 10.00 13.85 26.00
CA THR A 212 11.44 13.87 25.71
C THR A 212 11.77 14.93 24.67
N ASP A 213 11.04 14.98 23.55
CA ASP A 213 11.21 16.00 22.51
C ASP A 213 10.95 17.43 23.01
N LYS A 214 9.97 17.62 23.91
CA LYS A 214 9.74 18.92 24.55
C LYS A 214 10.90 19.35 25.46
N LYS A 215 11.48 18.42 26.22
CA LYS A 215 12.63 18.71 27.09
C LYS A 215 13.88 19.09 26.27
N GLU A 216 14.16 18.40 25.17
CA GLU A 216 15.29 18.73 24.30
C GLU A 216 15.12 20.09 23.62
N LYS A 217 13.92 20.43 23.12
CA LYS A 217 13.64 21.75 22.54
C LYS A 217 13.71 22.89 23.55
N THR A 218 13.49 22.63 24.83
CA THR A 218 13.60 23.64 25.89
C THR A 218 15.05 23.80 26.40
N SER A 219 15.88 22.78 26.18
CA SER A 219 17.33 22.84 26.58
C SER A 219 18.20 23.51 25.51
N ILE A 220 17.71 23.80 24.33
CA ILE A 220 18.43 24.45 23.21
C ILE A 220 18.12 25.98 23.14
N LYS A 221 17.36 26.51 24.07
CA LYS A 221 17.15 27.95 24.28
C LYS A 221 17.92 28.41 25.49
#